data_f72494485b99f5fe5ad8476a282e2ed2
#
_entry.id   f72494485b99f5fe5ad8476a282e2ed2
#
_cell.length_a   1.000
_cell.length_b   1.000
_cell.length_c   1.000
_cell.angle_alpha   90.00
_cell.angle_beta   90.00
_cell.angle_gamma   90.00
#
_symmetry.space_group_name_H-M   'P 1'
#
loop_
_entity.id
_entity.type
_entity.pdbx_description
1 polymer ?
#
loop_
_entity_poly.entity_id
_entity_poly.type
_entity_poly.pdbx_seq_one_letter_code
_entity_poly.pdbx_strand_id
1 'polypeptide(L)'
;MNYDKAYDLAAAMRESEEYKELMAAQAEVEKDEVSAQLVRTFMAQQMEWEYAKLAQAPNEAELLKKQEALMPEIEANPLVSKYLQAHMRWSQVSNDIYKIISGPITEGMKVLEHESKDKKH
;
A
#
# COMPACT_ATOMS: atom_id res chain seq x y z
N MET A 1 -7.88 19.30 -20.88
CA MET A 1 -6.72 18.42 -20.78
C MET A 1 -7.00 17.06 -21.41
N ASN A 2 -6.02 16.49 -22.08
CA ASN A 2 -6.11 15.16 -22.68
C ASN A 2 -5.61 14.12 -21.67
N TYR A 3 -6.38 13.06 -21.43
CA TYR A 3 -6.07 12.03 -20.45
C TYR A 3 -5.40 10.79 -21.03
N ASP A 4 -5.03 10.81 -22.31
CA ASP A 4 -4.45 9.62 -22.98
C ASP A 4 -3.22 9.09 -22.25
N LYS A 5 -2.33 9.97 -21.81
CA LYS A 5 -1.12 9.56 -21.11
C LYS A 5 -1.41 8.95 -19.73
N ALA A 6 -2.48 9.38 -19.09
CA ALA A 6 -2.89 8.77 -17.84
C ALA A 6 -3.41 7.35 -18.07
N TYR A 7 -4.17 7.13 -19.14
CA TYR A 7 -4.62 5.79 -19.53
C TYR A 7 -3.44 4.91 -19.95
N ASP A 8 -2.46 5.48 -20.66
CA ASP A 8 -1.24 4.76 -21.03
C ASP A 8 -0.47 4.31 -19.79
N LEU A 9 -0.38 5.16 -18.78
CA LEU A 9 0.25 4.82 -17.50
C LEU A 9 -0.49 3.68 -16.82
N ALA A 10 -1.81 3.74 -16.76
CA ALA A 10 -2.61 2.68 -16.17
C ALA A 10 -2.39 1.34 -16.89
N ALA A 11 -2.32 1.36 -18.22
CA ALA A 11 -2.02 0.18 -19.01
C ALA A 11 -0.62 -0.37 -18.72
N ALA A 12 0.37 0.51 -18.66
CA ALA A 12 1.75 0.13 -18.33
C ALA A 12 1.84 -0.51 -16.94
N MET A 13 1.09 0.00 -15.99
CA MET A 13 1.04 -0.59 -14.64
C MET A 13 0.49 -2.02 -14.68
N ARG A 14 -0.58 -2.27 -15.42
CA ARG A 14 -1.17 -3.60 -15.56
C ARG A 14 -0.26 -4.58 -16.31
N GLU A 15 0.62 -4.08 -17.15
CA GLU A 15 1.57 -4.89 -17.92
C GLU A 15 2.88 -5.11 -17.17
N SER A 16 3.09 -4.44 -16.05
CA SER A 16 4.33 -4.56 -15.29
C SER A 16 4.48 -5.93 -14.63
N GLU A 17 5.72 -6.36 -14.45
CA GLU A 17 6.03 -7.61 -13.76
C GLU A 17 5.49 -7.62 -12.34
N GLU A 18 5.61 -6.48 -11.63
CA GLU A 18 5.14 -6.35 -10.26
C GLU A 18 3.63 -6.59 -10.14
N TYR A 19 2.85 -6.06 -11.08
CA TYR A 19 1.41 -6.28 -11.11
C TYR A 19 1.07 -7.74 -11.42
N LYS A 20 1.73 -8.32 -12.41
CA LYS A 20 1.49 -9.72 -12.81
C LYS A 20 1.85 -10.69 -11.69
N GLU A 21 2.96 -10.45 -10.99
CA GLU A 21 3.36 -11.27 -9.85
C GLU A 21 2.33 -11.18 -8.72
N LEU A 22 1.83 -9.97 -8.45
CA LEU A 22 0.80 -9.78 -7.43
C LEU A 22 -0.47 -10.53 -7.78
N MET A 23 -0.94 -10.41 -9.01
CA MET A 23 -2.16 -11.08 -9.44
C MET A 23 -2.02 -12.60 -9.40
N ALA A 24 -0.86 -13.13 -9.80
CA ALA A 24 -0.60 -14.56 -9.74
C ALA A 24 -0.56 -15.06 -8.29
N ALA A 25 0.11 -14.33 -7.41
CA ALA A 25 0.20 -14.69 -6.00
C ALA A 25 -1.17 -14.62 -5.32
N GLN A 26 -1.98 -13.62 -5.66
CA GLN A 26 -3.35 -13.48 -5.16
C GLN A 26 -4.20 -14.67 -5.55
N ALA A 27 -4.10 -15.10 -6.80
CA ALA A 27 -4.86 -16.26 -7.30
C ALA A 27 -4.50 -17.54 -6.53
N GLU A 28 -3.22 -17.72 -6.20
CA GLU A 28 -2.79 -18.88 -5.42
C GLU A 28 -3.30 -18.83 -3.97
N VAL A 29 -3.26 -17.65 -3.35
CA VAL A 29 -3.79 -17.46 -1.99
C VAL A 29 -5.30 -17.74 -1.95
N GLU A 30 -6.04 -17.28 -2.94
CA GLU A 30 -7.50 -17.46 -3.00
C GLU A 30 -7.93 -18.93 -3.10
N LYS A 31 -7.08 -19.80 -3.60
CA LYS A 31 -7.35 -21.25 -3.69
C LYS A 31 -7.23 -21.95 -2.34
N ASP A 32 -6.59 -21.32 -1.35
CA ASP A 32 -6.38 -21.93 -0.04
C ASP A 32 -7.05 -21.09 1.04
N GLU A 33 -8.09 -21.63 1.64
CA GLU A 33 -8.91 -20.93 2.63
C GLU A 33 -8.10 -20.41 3.81
N VAL A 34 -7.17 -21.23 4.33
CA VAL A 34 -6.32 -20.85 5.46
C VAL A 34 -5.43 -19.66 5.09
N SER A 35 -4.80 -19.73 3.92
CA SER A 35 -3.95 -18.66 3.41
C SER A 35 -4.74 -17.36 3.19
N ALA A 36 -5.91 -17.46 2.58
CA ALA A 36 -6.78 -16.30 2.32
C ALA A 36 -7.18 -15.64 3.64
N GLN A 37 -7.54 -16.42 4.64
CA GLN A 37 -7.92 -15.89 5.95
C GLN A 37 -6.76 -15.21 6.63
N LEU A 38 -5.57 -15.80 6.57
CA LEU A 38 -4.36 -15.22 7.15
C LEU A 38 -4.00 -13.87 6.52
N VAL A 39 -4.10 -13.78 5.19
CA VAL A 39 -3.88 -12.50 4.49
C VAL A 39 -4.89 -11.44 4.93
N ARG A 40 -6.17 -11.79 5.00
CA ARG A 40 -7.22 -10.84 5.44
C ARG A 40 -6.94 -10.34 6.85
N THR A 41 -6.58 -11.25 7.74
CA THR A 41 -6.27 -10.90 9.14
C THR A 41 -5.07 -9.96 9.21
N PHE A 42 -4.01 -10.29 8.48
CA PHE A 42 -2.80 -9.46 8.45
C PHE A 42 -3.10 -8.05 7.92
N MET A 43 -3.81 -7.98 6.79
CA MET A 43 -4.14 -6.69 6.17
C MET A 43 -5.03 -5.82 7.06
N ALA A 44 -6.02 -6.44 7.72
CA ALA A 44 -6.89 -5.74 8.64
C ALA A 44 -6.12 -5.18 9.84
N GLN A 45 -5.23 -5.98 10.42
CA GLN A 45 -4.40 -5.55 11.55
C GLN A 45 -3.43 -4.45 11.16
N GLN A 46 -2.84 -4.54 9.97
CA GLN A 46 -1.94 -3.51 9.47
C GLN A 46 -2.68 -2.18 9.30
N MET A 47 -3.89 -2.22 8.76
CA MET A 47 -4.73 -1.03 8.60
C MET A 47 -5.08 -0.41 9.95
N GLU A 48 -5.47 -1.23 10.93
CA GLU A 48 -5.77 -0.75 12.28
C GLU A 48 -4.56 -0.08 12.92
N TRP A 49 -3.39 -0.70 12.78
CA TRP A 49 -2.15 -0.15 13.34
C TRP A 49 -1.78 1.17 12.69
N GLU A 50 -1.86 1.26 11.36
CA GLU A 50 -1.57 2.49 10.65
C GLU A 50 -2.52 3.61 11.05
N TYR A 51 -3.80 3.27 11.22
CA TYR A 51 -4.80 4.23 11.65
C TYR A 51 -4.53 4.72 13.07
N ALA A 52 -4.20 3.80 13.98
CA ALA A 52 -3.86 4.13 15.35
C ALA A 52 -2.61 4.99 15.44
N LYS A 53 -1.62 4.72 14.60
CA LYS A 53 -0.39 5.48 14.50
C LYS A 53 -0.65 6.93 14.08
N LEU A 54 -1.49 7.13 13.06
CA LEU A 54 -1.86 8.46 12.60
C LEU A 54 -2.65 9.23 13.66
N ALA A 55 -3.53 8.55 14.35
CA ALA A 55 -4.36 9.15 15.41
C ALA A 55 -3.64 9.26 16.75
N GLN A 56 -2.41 8.74 16.84
CA GLN A 56 -1.65 8.67 18.09
C GLN A 56 -2.45 7.99 19.21
N ALA A 57 -3.15 6.91 18.84
CA ALA A 57 -4.01 6.19 19.77
C ALA A 57 -3.19 5.45 20.84
N PRO A 58 -3.71 5.32 22.08
CA PRO A 58 -2.97 4.67 23.16
C PRO A 58 -2.73 3.17 22.93
N ASN A 59 -3.49 2.52 22.05
CA ASN A 59 -3.35 1.10 21.78
C ASN A 59 -2.42 0.76 20.59
N GLU A 60 -1.68 1.74 20.09
CA GLU A 60 -0.76 1.55 18.96
C GLU A 60 0.21 0.39 19.18
N ALA A 61 0.85 0.35 20.35
CA ALA A 61 1.82 -0.68 20.67
C ALA A 61 1.20 -2.08 20.75
N GLU A 62 -0.02 -2.18 21.26
CA GLU A 62 -0.74 -3.46 21.33
C GLU A 62 -1.08 -3.99 19.95
N LEU A 63 -1.49 -3.10 19.04
CA LEU A 63 -1.83 -3.46 17.67
C LEU A 63 -0.58 -3.96 16.92
N LEU A 64 0.55 -3.31 17.15
CA LEU A 64 1.81 -3.75 16.56
C LEU A 64 2.21 -5.14 17.06
N LYS A 65 2.03 -5.41 18.35
CA LYS A 65 2.31 -6.72 18.94
C LYS A 65 1.42 -7.81 18.35
N LYS A 66 0.15 -7.52 18.11
CA LYS A 66 -0.77 -8.47 17.48
C LYS A 66 -0.30 -8.83 16.07
N GLN A 67 0.17 -7.83 15.32
CA GLN A 67 0.68 -8.05 13.97
C GLN A 67 1.96 -8.90 14.01
N GLU A 68 2.86 -8.59 14.94
CA GLU A 68 4.10 -9.37 15.12
C GLU A 68 3.82 -10.81 15.50
N ALA A 69 2.75 -11.06 16.25
CA ALA A 69 2.35 -12.41 16.66
C ALA A 69 1.93 -13.28 15.46
N LEU A 70 1.50 -12.68 14.36
CA LEU A 70 1.16 -13.40 13.13
C LEU A 70 2.40 -13.80 12.32
N MET A 71 3.53 -13.18 12.55
CA MET A 71 4.72 -13.40 11.71
C MET A 71 5.15 -14.86 11.62
N PRO A 72 5.17 -15.66 12.72
CA PRO A 72 5.51 -17.08 12.61
C PRO A 72 4.57 -17.84 11.67
N GLU A 73 3.28 -17.55 11.70
CA GLU A 73 2.30 -18.19 10.81
C GLU A 73 2.54 -17.78 9.36
N ILE A 74 2.86 -16.52 9.11
CA ILE A 74 3.15 -16.00 7.79
C ILE A 74 4.41 -16.65 7.23
N GLU A 75 5.47 -16.72 8.05
CA GLU A 75 6.75 -17.32 7.65
C GLU A 75 6.61 -18.81 7.34
N ALA A 76 5.70 -19.49 8.03
CA ALA A 76 5.42 -20.91 7.81
C ALA A 76 4.53 -21.17 6.58
N ASN A 77 3.96 -20.13 5.98
CA ASN A 77 3.05 -20.25 4.84
C ASN A 77 3.64 -19.63 3.59
N PRO A 78 4.20 -20.45 2.67
CA PRO A 78 4.85 -19.93 1.47
C PRO A 78 3.94 -19.11 0.55
N LEU A 79 2.66 -19.47 0.46
CA LEU A 79 1.70 -18.74 -0.37
C LEU A 79 1.49 -17.33 0.15
N VAL A 80 1.33 -17.20 1.46
CA VAL A 80 1.12 -15.89 2.10
C VAL A 80 2.40 -15.05 2.04
N SER A 81 3.55 -15.64 2.33
CA SER A 81 4.84 -14.94 2.25
C SER A 81 5.08 -14.39 0.86
N LYS A 82 4.83 -15.19 -0.16
CA LYS A 82 5.00 -14.78 -1.56
C LYS A 82 4.06 -13.66 -1.92
N TYR A 83 2.80 -13.76 -1.50
CA TYR A 83 1.81 -12.71 -1.73
C TYR A 83 2.21 -11.40 -1.07
N LEU A 84 2.63 -11.44 0.18
CA LEU A 84 3.02 -10.22 0.90
C LEU A 84 4.25 -9.56 0.29
N GLN A 85 5.22 -10.35 -0.20
CA GLN A 85 6.38 -9.80 -0.91
C GLN A 85 5.97 -9.13 -2.21
N ALA A 86 5.10 -9.77 -2.98
CA ALA A 86 4.58 -9.20 -4.22
C ALA A 86 3.77 -7.93 -3.95
N HIS A 87 2.97 -7.93 -2.90
CA HIS A 87 2.19 -6.77 -2.47
C HIS A 87 3.10 -5.60 -2.09
N MET A 88 4.18 -5.88 -1.38
CA MET A 88 5.16 -4.86 -1.00
C MET A 88 5.81 -4.22 -2.23
N ARG A 89 6.22 -5.04 -3.21
CA ARG A 89 6.82 -4.52 -4.45
C ARG A 89 5.83 -3.67 -5.23
N TRP A 90 4.58 -4.13 -5.33
CA TRP A 90 3.54 -3.36 -6.01
C TRP A 90 3.24 -2.04 -5.28
N SER A 91 3.20 -2.06 -3.96
CA SER A 91 3.01 -0.85 -3.15
C SER A 91 4.13 0.15 -3.39
N GLN A 92 5.36 -0.32 -3.53
CA GLN A 92 6.50 0.55 -3.81
C GLN A 92 6.34 1.24 -5.17
N VAL A 93 5.98 0.49 -6.21
CA VAL A 93 5.74 1.03 -7.55
C VAL A 93 4.61 2.05 -7.50
N SER A 94 3.51 1.70 -6.85
CA SER A 94 2.35 2.58 -6.72
C SER A 94 2.70 3.88 -6.02
N ASN A 95 3.45 3.81 -4.93
CA ASN A 95 3.89 4.98 -4.19
C ASN A 95 4.81 5.88 -5.01
N ASP A 96 5.73 5.28 -5.78
CA ASP A 96 6.62 6.03 -6.64
C ASP A 96 5.85 6.81 -7.71
N ILE A 97 4.90 6.13 -8.35
CA ILE A 97 4.04 6.76 -9.36
C ILE A 97 3.21 7.87 -8.72
N TYR A 98 2.64 7.60 -7.54
CA TYR A 98 1.84 8.59 -6.82
C TYR A 98 2.65 9.84 -6.51
N LYS A 99 3.90 9.71 -6.10
CA LYS A 99 4.80 10.84 -5.85
C LYS A 99 5.05 11.64 -7.12
N ILE A 100 5.23 10.95 -8.24
CA ILE A 100 5.48 11.62 -9.53
C ILE A 100 4.26 12.44 -9.94
N ILE A 101 3.07 11.84 -9.95
CA ILE A 101 1.85 12.51 -10.40
C ILE A 101 1.33 13.54 -9.39
N SER A 102 1.67 13.38 -8.11
CA SER A 102 1.23 14.33 -7.09
C SER A 102 1.97 15.66 -7.16
N GLY A 103 3.13 15.72 -7.82
CA GLY A 103 3.89 16.94 -7.98
C GLY A 103 3.05 18.09 -8.55
N PRO A 104 2.56 17.97 -9.78
CA PRO A 104 1.71 19.03 -10.36
C PRO A 104 0.39 19.24 -9.63
N ILE A 105 -0.18 18.18 -9.04
CA ILE A 105 -1.42 18.30 -8.26
C ILE A 105 -1.15 19.19 -7.03
N THR A 106 -0.10 18.89 -6.31
CA THR A 106 0.29 19.64 -5.12
C THR A 106 0.62 21.10 -5.47
N GLU A 107 1.39 21.31 -6.53
CA GLU A 107 1.73 22.64 -7.01
C GLU A 107 0.49 23.46 -7.33
N GLY A 108 -0.48 22.86 -8.01
CA GLY A 108 -1.72 23.55 -8.38
C GLY A 108 -2.60 23.90 -7.18
N MET A 109 -2.51 23.13 -6.11
CA MET A 109 -3.36 23.33 -4.92
C MET A 109 -2.71 24.20 -3.84
N LYS A 110 -1.42 24.50 -3.93
CA LYS A 110 -0.66 25.16 -2.87
C LYS A 110 -0.50 26.67 -2.98
N VAL A 111 -1.10 27.31 -3.98
CA VAL A 111 -0.88 28.74 -4.22
C VAL A 111 -1.14 29.57 -2.97
N LEU A 112 -2.30 29.41 -2.34
CA LEU A 112 -2.66 30.19 -1.16
C LEU A 112 -1.86 29.76 0.08
N GLU A 113 -1.58 28.47 0.21
CA GLU A 113 -0.78 27.94 1.30
C GLU A 113 0.65 28.46 1.25
N HIS A 114 1.22 28.53 0.05
CA HIS A 114 2.57 29.06 -0.15
C HIS A 114 2.67 30.54 0.25
N GLU A 115 1.71 31.35 -0.15
CA GLU A 115 1.64 32.76 0.25
C GLU A 115 1.51 32.93 1.75
N SER A 116 0.71 32.06 2.40
CA SER A 116 0.54 32.08 3.84
C SER A 116 1.85 31.78 4.56
N LYS A 117 2.66 30.87 4.04
CA LYS A 117 3.98 30.54 4.60
C LYS A 117 4.96 31.69 4.44
N ASP A 118 4.95 32.34 3.29
CA ASP A 118 5.81 33.50 3.02
C ASP A 118 5.50 34.66 3.97
N LYS A 119 4.23 34.84 4.32
CA LYS A 119 3.81 35.88 5.27
C LYS A 119 4.29 35.64 6.70
N LYS A 120 4.61 34.39 7.06
CA LYS A 120 5.11 34.03 8.39
C LYS A 120 6.58 34.33 8.56
N HIS A 121 7.27 34.60 7.50
CA HIS A 121 8.67 34.97 7.50
C HIS A 121 8.85 36.46 7.39
#